data_60a76bde81ae32695ef05d77d5008410
#
_entry.id   60a76bde81ae32695ef05d77d5008410
#
_cell.length_a   1.000
_cell.length_b   1.000
_cell.length_c   1.000
_cell.angle_alpha   90.00
_cell.angle_beta   90.00
_cell.angle_gamma   90.00
#
_symmetry.space_group_name_H-M   'P 1'
#
loop_
_entity.id
_entity.type
_entity.pdbx_description
1 polymer ?
#
loop_
_entity_poly.entity_id
_entity_poly.type
_entity_poly.pdbx_seq_one_letter_code
_entity_poly.pdbx_strand_id
1 'polypeptide(L)'
;TPHTQSGLLQLIGDSYCTLLEASPIKDANYSVREKIFVGKGDRARVSHIIGRVRYADLSGSAKAELPGILELVVAENEPYFVNFFNISQQVTPRMHSLELIPGVGKKLMFHMVNIREKTPFKSFKDVEERANLKDPAKQVAKRIFDELSQTEKYLLFTRPYVDRLPSY
;
A
#
# COMPACT_ATOMS: atom_id res chain seq x y z
N THR A 1 -25.71 14.93 -4.54
CA THR A 1 -25.24 14.68 -5.92
C THR A 1 -23.72 14.61 -5.90
N PRO A 2 -23.10 13.45 -6.23
CA PRO A 2 -21.66 13.41 -6.40
C PRO A 2 -21.32 14.23 -7.65
N HIS A 3 -20.60 15.31 -7.44
CA HIS A 3 -19.99 16.02 -8.55
C HIS A 3 -18.90 15.14 -9.16
N THR A 4 -19.24 14.45 -10.21
CA THR A 4 -18.31 13.83 -11.14
C THR A 4 -17.53 14.94 -11.88
N GLN A 5 -16.52 15.49 -11.23
CA GLN A 5 -15.50 16.19 -11.98
C GLN A 5 -14.69 15.13 -12.74
N SER A 6 -14.79 15.23 -14.03
CA SER A 6 -13.95 14.61 -15.05
C SER A 6 -14.08 13.11 -15.35
N GLY A 7 -15.08 12.40 -14.92
CA GLY A 7 -15.31 11.03 -15.46
C GLY A 7 -14.12 10.06 -15.39
N LEU A 8 -13.16 10.28 -14.49
CA LEU A 8 -12.01 9.39 -14.31
C LEU A 8 -12.18 8.55 -13.04
N LEU A 9 -11.68 7.32 -13.10
CA LEU A 9 -11.56 6.45 -11.95
C LEU A 9 -10.18 6.62 -11.34
N GLN A 10 -10.14 6.73 -10.01
CA GLN A 10 -8.89 6.69 -9.25
C GLN A 10 -8.82 5.36 -8.51
N LEU A 11 -7.75 4.63 -8.75
CA LEU A 11 -7.57 3.24 -8.37
C LEU A 11 -6.28 3.07 -7.56
N ILE A 12 -6.25 2.02 -6.74
CA ILE A 12 -5.03 1.55 -6.08
C ILE A 12 -4.75 0.12 -6.49
N GLY A 13 -3.51 -0.16 -6.90
CA GLY A 13 -3.06 -1.50 -7.20
C GLY A 13 -2.82 -2.32 -5.94
N ASP A 14 -3.17 -3.60 -5.96
CA ASP A 14 -3.05 -4.50 -4.82
C ASP A 14 -1.63 -5.04 -4.59
N SER A 15 -0.74 -4.99 -5.60
CA SER A 15 0.63 -5.51 -5.47
C SER A 15 1.60 -4.52 -4.85
N TYR A 16 1.59 -3.26 -5.31
CA TYR A 16 2.55 -2.23 -4.88
C TYR A 16 1.85 -0.96 -4.38
N CYS A 17 0.55 -1.03 -4.16
CA CYS A 17 -0.27 0.12 -3.78
C CYS A 17 -0.10 1.32 -4.73
N THR A 18 0.16 1.07 -5.99
CA THR A 18 0.33 2.11 -7.01
C THR A 18 -0.99 2.83 -7.25
N LEU A 19 -0.96 4.17 -7.16
CA LEU A 19 -2.13 4.99 -7.47
C LEU A 19 -2.23 5.18 -8.98
N LEU A 20 -3.39 4.91 -9.54
CA LEU A 20 -3.67 4.92 -10.97
C LEU A 20 -4.91 5.74 -11.29
N GLU A 21 -4.93 6.32 -12.49
CA GLU A 21 -6.13 6.84 -13.12
C GLU A 21 -6.51 6.00 -14.32
N ALA A 22 -7.81 5.83 -14.51
CA ALA A 22 -8.36 5.06 -15.63
C ALA A 22 -9.63 5.71 -16.16
N SER A 23 -9.89 5.50 -17.45
CA SER A 23 -11.16 5.90 -18.07
C SER A 23 -12.23 4.86 -17.79
N PRO A 24 -13.41 5.29 -17.31
CA PRO A 24 -14.54 4.39 -17.11
C PRO A 24 -15.11 3.90 -18.44
N ILE A 25 -15.87 2.82 -18.38
CA ILE A 25 -16.74 2.39 -19.48
C ILE A 25 -17.97 3.29 -19.47
N LYS A 26 -18.42 3.67 -20.66
CA LYS A 26 -19.61 4.50 -20.85
C LYS A 26 -20.83 3.85 -20.17
N ASP A 27 -21.61 4.67 -19.46
CA ASP A 27 -22.85 4.28 -18.79
C ASP A 27 -22.68 3.21 -17.69
N ALA A 28 -21.46 2.94 -17.22
CA ALA A 28 -21.20 2.06 -16.09
C ALA A 28 -21.28 2.80 -14.75
N ASN A 29 -21.78 2.11 -13.74
CA ASN A 29 -21.82 2.59 -12.36
C ASN A 29 -20.69 1.94 -11.56
N TYR A 30 -20.04 2.71 -10.69
CA TYR A 30 -18.93 2.25 -9.86
C TYR A 30 -19.22 2.52 -8.39
N SER A 31 -18.83 1.56 -7.57
CA SER A 31 -18.90 1.71 -6.11
C SER A 31 -17.53 2.05 -5.54
N VAL A 32 -17.52 2.81 -4.45
CA VAL A 32 -16.29 3.03 -3.68
C VAL A 32 -15.76 1.69 -3.16
N ARG A 33 -14.45 1.50 -3.25
CA ARG A 33 -13.76 0.26 -2.85
C ARG A 33 -14.10 -0.97 -3.72
N GLU A 34 -14.72 -0.76 -4.86
CA GLU A 34 -14.93 -1.84 -5.83
C GLU A 34 -13.60 -2.38 -6.36
N LYS A 35 -13.47 -3.69 -6.42
CA LYS A 35 -12.31 -4.34 -7.05
C LYS A 35 -12.52 -4.43 -8.54
N ILE A 36 -11.53 -3.95 -9.30
CA ILE A 36 -11.58 -3.89 -10.75
C ILE A 36 -10.30 -4.52 -11.31
N PHE A 37 -10.47 -5.43 -12.29
CA PHE A 37 -9.34 -5.98 -13.02
C PHE A 37 -8.79 -4.98 -14.03
N VAL A 38 -7.50 -4.68 -13.91
CA VAL A 38 -6.80 -3.70 -14.78
C VAL A 38 -5.58 -4.30 -15.48
N GLY A 39 -5.36 -5.60 -15.36
CA GLY A 39 -4.26 -6.30 -16.00
C GLY A 39 -4.38 -6.41 -17.52
N LYS A 40 -3.46 -7.14 -18.13
CA LYS A 40 -3.54 -7.47 -19.57
C LYS A 40 -4.68 -8.45 -19.81
N GLY A 41 -5.47 -8.22 -20.86
CA GLY A 41 -6.64 -9.02 -21.22
C GLY A 41 -7.92 -8.21 -21.21
N ASP A 42 -9.06 -8.90 -21.21
CA ASP A 42 -10.37 -8.25 -21.23
C ASP A 42 -10.66 -7.52 -19.92
N ARG A 43 -10.78 -6.20 -20.02
CA ARG A 43 -11.12 -5.31 -18.92
C ARG A 43 -12.59 -4.97 -18.97
N ALA A 44 -13.38 -5.65 -18.14
CA ALA A 44 -14.83 -5.46 -18.15
C ALA A 44 -15.29 -4.12 -17.54
N ARG A 45 -14.44 -3.47 -16.73
CA ARG A 45 -14.83 -2.30 -15.91
C ARG A 45 -14.06 -1.02 -16.24
N VAL A 46 -13.02 -1.08 -17.05
CA VAL A 46 -12.25 0.10 -17.47
C VAL A 46 -12.04 0.11 -18.97
N SER A 47 -12.15 1.28 -19.57
CA SER A 47 -11.87 1.46 -21.02
C SER A 47 -10.36 1.38 -21.25
N HIS A 48 -9.59 2.20 -20.56
CA HIS A 48 -8.13 2.16 -20.61
C HIS A 48 -7.51 2.78 -19.36
N ILE A 49 -6.27 2.37 -19.06
CA ILE A 49 -5.47 2.96 -17.99
C ILE A 49 -4.78 4.20 -18.53
N ILE A 50 -4.96 5.34 -17.85
CA ILE A 50 -4.33 6.60 -18.23
C ILE A 50 -2.89 6.62 -17.75
N GLY A 51 -2.65 6.26 -16.49
CA GLY A 51 -1.33 6.21 -15.92
C GLY A 51 -1.34 6.33 -14.40
N ARG A 52 -0.15 6.55 -13.85
CA ARG A 52 0.02 6.78 -12.41
C ARG A 52 -0.44 8.20 -12.06
N VAL A 53 -0.94 8.35 -10.86
CA VAL A 53 -1.34 9.63 -10.27
C VAL A 53 -0.60 9.82 -8.94
N ARG A 54 -0.24 11.05 -8.62
CA ARG A 54 0.35 11.39 -7.30
C ARG A 54 -0.75 11.48 -6.25
N TYR A 55 -0.41 11.21 -5.01
CA TYR A 55 -1.33 11.42 -3.89
C TYR A 55 -1.92 12.84 -3.89
N ALA A 56 -1.08 13.85 -4.11
CA ALA A 56 -1.51 15.26 -4.13
C ALA A 56 -2.61 15.55 -5.17
N ASP A 57 -2.63 14.78 -6.26
CA ASP A 57 -3.57 14.97 -7.37
C ASP A 57 -4.84 14.10 -7.24
N LEU A 58 -4.95 13.32 -6.17
CA LEU A 58 -6.19 12.60 -5.87
C LEU A 58 -7.31 13.58 -5.50
N SER A 59 -8.55 13.19 -5.82
CA SER A 59 -9.73 13.90 -5.34
C SER A 59 -9.82 13.88 -3.80
N GLY A 60 -10.54 14.82 -3.22
CA GLY A 60 -10.78 14.84 -1.77
C GLY A 60 -11.42 13.56 -1.26
N SER A 61 -12.38 13.01 -2.01
CA SER A 61 -13.02 11.74 -1.66
C SER A 61 -12.05 10.56 -1.72
N ALA A 62 -11.20 10.50 -2.75
CA ALA A 62 -10.18 9.45 -2.85
C ALA A 62 -9.16 9.53 -1.70
N LYS A 63 -8.73 10.74 -1.35
CA LYS A 63 -7.84 10.94 -0.18
C LYS A 63 -8.49 10.49 1.13
N ALA A 64 -9.76 10.77 1.31
CA ALA A 64 -10.50 10.37 2.51
C ALA A 64 -10.66 8.85 2.61
N GLU A 65 -10.84 8.16 1.49
CA GLU A 65 -11.02 6.71 1.43
C GLU A 65 -9.70 5.92 1.54
N LEU A 66 -8.58 6.53 1.16
CA LEU A 66 -7.30 5.84 1.02
C LEU A 66 -6.85 5.10 2.29
N PRO A 67 -6.88 5.67 3.50
CA PRO A 67 -6.46 4.93 4.70
C PRO A 67 -7.23 3.63 4.92
N GLY A 68 -8.56 3.66 4.77
CA GLY A 68 -9.40 2.48 4.93
C GLY A 68 -9.17 1.43 3.85
N ILE A 69 -8.94 1.85 2.61
CA ILE A 69 -8.61 0.96 1.50
C ILE A 69 -7.25 0.28 1.74
N LEU A 70 -6.26 1.01 2.23
CA LEU A 70 -4.96 0.43 2.57
C LEU A 70 -5.07 -0.65 3.65
N GLU A 71 -5.89 -0.44 4.66
CA GLU A 71 -6.16 -1.46 5.68
C GLU A 71 -6.77 -2.73 5.06
N LEU A 72 -7.69 -2.58 4.10
CA LEU A 72 -8.26 -3.72 3.37
C LEU A 72 -7.22 -4.44 2.51
N VAL A 73 -6.41 -3.72 1.77
CA VAL A 73 -5.34 -4.30 0.93
C VAL A 73 -4.37 -5.09 1.79
N VAL A 74 -3.96 -4.55 2.92
CA VAL A 74 -3.05 -5.23 3.85
C VAL A 74 -3.68 -6.49 4.42
N ALA A 75 -4.93 -6.42 4.87
CA ALA A 75 -5.65 -7.57 5.43
C ALA A 75 -5.85 -8.70 4.40
N GLU A 76 -6.18 -8.35 3.17
CA GLU A 76 -6.41 -9.33 2.09
C GLU A 76 -5.12 -9.96 1.57
N ASN A 77 -3.97 -9.34 1.80
CA ASN A 77 -2.66 -9.83 1.39
C ASN A 77 -1.77 -10.14 2.61
N GLU A 78 -2.35 -10.63 3.68
CA GLU A 78 -1.67 -10.91 4.95
C GLU A 78 -0.38 -11.70 4.79
N PRO A 79 -0.33 -12.84 4.08
CA PRO A 79 0.91 -13.61 3.94
C PRO A 79 2.06 -12.80 3.34
N TYR A 80 1.79 -11.98 2.37
CA TYR A 80 2.78 -11.12 1.73
C TYR A 80 3.38 -10.09 2.72
N PHE A 81 2.52 -9.42 3.48
CA PHE A 81 2.97 -8.40 4.44
C PHE A 81 3.58 -9.01 5.71
N VAL A 82 3.08 -10.16 6.16
CA VAL A 82 3.70 -10.90 7.27
C VAL A 82 5.11 -11.37 6.89
N ASN A 83 5.30 -11.78 5.64
CA ASN A 83 6.62 -12.17 5.16
C ASN A 83 7.65 -11.04 5.26
N PHE A 84 7.24 -9.80 5.13
CA PHE A 84 8.13 -8.65 5.37
C PHE A 84 8.76 -8.70 6.76
N PHE A 85 8.00 -9.05 7.80
CA PHE A 85 8.53 -9.19 9.16
C PHE A 85 9.56 -10.31 9.28
N ASN A 86 9.47 -11.31 8.43
CA ASN A 86 10.37 -12.47 8.44
C ASN A 86 11.68 -12.24 7.67
N ILE A 87 11.63 -11.50 6.56
CA ILE A 87 12.77 -11.39 5.64
C ILE A 87 13.41 -10.00 5.57
N SER A 88 12.83 -9.01 6.22
CA SER A 88 13.33 -7.62 6.19
C SER A 88 14.78 -7.52 6.70
N GLN A 89 15.55 -6.65 6.08
CA GLN A 89 16.97 -6.46 6.34
C GLN A 89 17.29 -5.01 6.69
N GLN A 90 18.52 -4.74 7.03
CA GLN A 90 19.01 -3.38 7.25
C GLN A 90 18.94 -2.57 5.95
N VAL A 91 18.50 -1.32 6.05
CA VAL A 91 18.55 -0.35 4.95
C VAL A 91 19.82 0.49 5.00
N THR A 92 20.41 0.63 6.18
CA THR A 92 21.74 1.24 6.41
C THR A 92 22.44 0.48 7.54
N PRO A 93 23.75 0.69 7.77
CA PRO A 93 24.43 0.09 8.93
C PRO A 93 23.81 0.47 10.28
N ARG A 94 23.06 1.57 10.35
CA ARG A 94 22.44 2.09 11.59
C ARG A 94 20.94 1.92 11.65
N MET A 95 20.29 1.47 10.56
CA MET A 95 18.83 1.39 10.49
C MET A 95 18.37 0.10 9.82
N HIS A 96 17.52 -0.62 10.51
CA HIS A 96 16.82 -1.79 9.98
C HIS A 96 15.47 -1.38 9.38
N SER A 97 15.04 -2.02 8.30
CA SER A 97 13.75 -1.72 7.67
C SER A 97 12.55 -1.91 8.61
N LEU A 98 12.62 -2.80 9.59
CA LEU A 98 11.59 -2.94 10.63
C LEU A 98 11.37 -1.66 11.44
N GLU A 99 12.42 -0.86 11.65
CA GLU A 99 12.31 0.41 12.39
C GLU A 99 11.52 1.47 11.63
N LEU A 100 11.29 1.28 10.34
CA LEU A 100 10.46 2.17 9.52
C LEU A 100 8.96 1.90 9.68
N ILE A 101 8.59 0.78 10.30
CA ILE A 101 7.21 0.49 10.65
C ILE A 101 6.82 1.33 11.87
N PRO A 102 5.71 2.09 11.82
CA PRO A 102 5.22 2.83 12.99
C PRO A 102 5.08 1.92 14.22
N GLY A 103 5.55 2.38 15.36
CA GLY A 103 5.53 1.61 16.60
C GLY A 103 6.73 0.70 16.83
N VAL A 104 7.63 0.56 15.85
CA VAL A 104 8.84 -0.25 15.99
C VAL A 104 10.07 0.63 16.17
N GLY A 105 10.59 0.65 17.40
CA GLY A 105 11.90 1.24 17.69
C GLY A 105 13.01 0.20 17.66
N LYS A 106 14.24 0.61 18.02
CA LYS A 106 15.40 -0.28 18.00
C LYS A 106 15.25 -1.52 18.89
N LYS A 107 14.74 -1.33 20.11
CA LYS A 107 14.57 -2.41 21.08
C LYS A 107 13.60 -3.48 20.55
N LEU A 108 12.47 -3.03 20.02
CA LEU A 108 11.47 -3.94 19.45
C LEU A 108 12.02 -4.60 18.17
N MET A 109 12.72 -3.87 17.34
CA MET A 109 13.36 -4.41 16.13
C MET A 109 14.31 -5.56 16.49
N PHE A 110 15.20 -5.39 17.45
CA PHE A 110 16.10 -6.46 17.90
C PHE A 110 15.34 -7.67 18.44
N HIS A 111 14.28 -7.43 19.20
CA HIS A 111 13.42 -8.49 19.71
C HIS A 111 12.75 -9.27 18.54
N MET A 112 12.20 -8.57 17.57
CA MET A 112 11.58 -9.19 16.40
C MET A 112 12.57 -10.03 15.58
N VAL A 113 13.75 -9.52 15.33
CA VAL A 113 14.81 -10.25 14.62
C VAL A 113 15.17 -11.55 15.36
N ASN A 114 15.33 -11.49 16.67
CA ASN A 114 15.64 -12.67 17.49
C ASN A 114 14.52 -13.71 17.48
N ILE A 115 13.28 -13.27 17.58
CA ILE A 115 12.12 -14.17 17.59
C ILE A 115 11.97 -14.87 16.22
N ARG A 116 12.05 -14.13 15.13
CA ARG A 116 11.85 -14.70 13.79
C ARG A 116 12.91 -15.73 13.39
N GLU A 117 14.12 -15.59 13.90
CA GLU A 117 15.19 -16.57 13.66
C GLU A 117 14.87 -17.94 14.25
N LYS A 118 14.18 -17.96 15.39
CA LYS A 118 13.76 -19.21 16.04
C LYS A 118 12.57 -19.83 15.32
N THR A 119 11.55 -19.03 15.06
CA THR A 119 10.33 -19.44 14.36
C THR A 119 9.78 -18.24 13.59
N PRO A 120 9.65 -18.33 12.25
CA PRO A 120 9.06 -17.26 11.45
C PRO A 120 7.65 -16.91 11.91
N PHE A 121 7.26 -15.66 11.73
CA PHE A 121 5.89 -15.22 11.98
C PHE A 121 4.93 -15.81 10.95
N LYS A 122 3.76 -16.25 11.39
CA LYS A 122 2.75 -16.92 10.56
C LYS A 122 1.57 -16.03 10.17
N SER A 123 1.30 -15.00 10.97
CA SER A 123 0.14 -14.12 10.80
C SER A 123 0.39 -12.78 11.50
N PHE A 124 -0.44 -11.78 11.22
CA PHE A 124 -0.40 -10.51 11.97
C PHE A 124 -0.69 -10.74 13.46
N LYS A 125 -1.62 -11.63 13.77
CA LYS A 125 -1.90 -12.00 15.15
C LYS A 125 -0.68 -12.59 15.84
N ASP A 126 0.06 -13.44 15.14
CA ASP A 126 1.30 -14.03 15.63
C ASP A 126 2.39 -12.96 15.88
N VAL A 127 2.51 -11.98 14.99
CA VAL A 127 3.39 -10.83 15.18
C VAL A 127 2.99 -10.04 16.44
N GLU A 128 1.71 -9.75 16.59
CA GLU A 128 1.20 -9.02 17.76
C GLU A 128 1.46 -9.75 19.06
N GLU A 129 1.15 -11.01 19.13
CA GLU A 129 1.27 -11.82 20.35
C GLU A 129 2.73 -12.09 20.74
N ARG A 130 3.57 -12.43 19.77
CA ARG A 130 4.96 -12.81 20.01
C ARG A 130 5.92 -11.63 20.09
N ALA A 131 5.72 -10.61 19.28
CA ALA A 131 6.58 -9.43 19.26
C ALA A 131 6.04 -8.26 20.09
N ASN A 132 4.79 -8.34 20.54
CA ASN A 132 4.13 -7.28 21.28
C ASN A 132 4.01 -5.95 20.49
N LEU A 133 3.87 -6.04 19.18
CA LEU A 133 3.52 -4.91 18.32
C LEU A 133 1.99 -4.86 18.19
N LYS A 134 1.38 -3.81 18.75
CA LYS A 134 -0.07 -3.65 18.69
C LYS A 134 -0.54 -3.39 17.26
N ASP A 135 -1.51 -4.16 16.81
CA ASP A 135 -2.17 -4.03 15.50
C ASP A 135 -1.16 -3.90 14.33
N PRO A 136 -0.38 -4.95 14.03
CA PRO A 136 0.66 -4.89 13.00
C PRO A 136 0.13 -4.52 11.62
N ALA A 137 -1.04 -5.03 11.24
CA ALA A 137 -1.68 -4.73 9.97
C ALA A 137 -1.93 -3.23 9.79
N LYS A 138 -2.43 -2.58 10.81
CA LYS A 138 -2.66 -1.13 10.82
C LYS A 138 -1.36 -0.34 10.72
N GLN A 139 -0.31 -0.80 11.38
CA GLN A 139 1.00 -0.14 11.31
C GLN A 139 1.61 -0.26 9.90
N VAL A 140 1.46 -1.41 9.27
CA VAL A 140 1.86 -1.59 7.86
C VAL A 140 1.07 -0.65 6.94
N ALA A 141 -0.24 -0.58 7.11
CA ALA A 141 -1.09 0.33 6.33
C ALA A 141 -0.70 1.80 6.52
N LYS A 142 -0.37 2.21 7.73
CA LYS A 142 0.17 3.56 8.01
C LYS A 142 1.47 3.82 7.29
N ARG A 143 2.39 2.87 7.27
CA ARG A 143 3.65 3.02 6.55
C ARG A 143 3.42 3.17 5.06
N ILE A 144 2.54 2.38 4.47
CA ILE A 144 2.17 2.50 3.05
C ILE A 144 1.59 3.90 2.78
N PHE A 145 0.69 4.37 3.63
CA PHE A 145 0.12 5.71 3.51
C PHE A 145 1.21 6.80 3.53
N ASP A 146 2.17 6.71 4.44
CA ASP A 146 3.28 7.65 4.53
C ASP A 146 4.14 7.62 3.25
N GLU A 147 4.40 6.44 2.70
CA GLU A 147 5.15 6.29 1.46
C GLU A 147 4.42 6.90 0.24
N LEU A 148 3.10 6.85 0.22
CA LEU A 148 2.29 7.43 -0.86
C LEU A 148 2.09 8.95 -0.72
N SER A 149 1.91 9.43 0.51
CA SER A 149 1.51 10.82 0.79
C SER A 149 2.67 11.76 1.10
N GLN A 150 3.84 11.24 1.43
CA GLN A 150 5.02 12.00 1.81
C GLN A 150 6.22 11.60 0.96
N THR A 151 7.29 12.41 1.02
CA THR A 151 8.58 12.03 0.45
C THR A 151 9.36 11.22 1.47
N GLU A 152 9.42 9.92 1.27
CA GLU A 152 10.17 9.00 2.12
C GLU A 152 11.49 8.59 1.46
N LYS A 153 12.55 8.58 2.25
CA LYS A 153 13.88 8.19 1.76
C LYS A 153 13.94 6.72 1.37
N TYR A 154 13.25 5.88 2.11
CA TYR A 154 13.22 4.42 1.89
C TYR A 154 11.79 3.97 1.65
N LEU A 155 11.56 3.21 0.59
CA LEU A 155 10.26 2.63 0.26
C LEU A 155 10.29 1.14 0.57
N LEU A 156 9.39 0.69 1.43
CA LEU A 156 9.28 -0.71 1.83
C LEU A 156 8.27 -1.47 0.97
N PHE A 157 7.17 -0.84 0.63
CA PHE A 157 6.00 -1.49 0.04
C PHE A 157 5.57 -0.87 -1.28
N THR A 158 5.98 0.35 -1.57
CA THR A 158 5.57 1.10 -2.75
C THR A 158 6.74 1.32 -3.69
N ARG A 159 6.44 1.77 -4.91
CA ARG A 159 7.46 2.13 -5.91
C ARG A 159 7.53 3.65 -6.07
N PRO A 160 8.72 4.21 -6.34
CA PRO A 160 8.86 5.63 -6.58
C PRO A 160 7.93 6.11 -7.68
N TYR A 161 7.35 7.28 -7.50
CA TYR A 161 6.65 7.95 -8.58
C TYR A 161 7.70 8.52 -9.54
N VAL A 162 7.55 8.17 -10.82
CA VAL A 162 8.39 8.72 -11.89
C VAL A 162 7.45 9.41 -12.87
N ASP A 163 7.66 10.71 -13.07
CA ASP A 163 6.95 11.43 -14.13
C ASP A 163 7.27 10.76 -15.47
N ARG A 164 6.26 10.41 -16.23
CA ARG A 164 6.48 10.02 -17.62
C ARG A 164 7.04 11.24 -18.33
N LEU A 165 8.28 11.16 -18.75
CA LEU A 165 8.80 12.10 -19.72
C LEU A 165 7.89 12.01 -20.96
N PRO A 166 7.47 13.14 -21.54
CA PRO A 166 6.74 13.07 -22.78
C PRO A 166 7.57 12.27 -23.78
N SER A 167 6.98 11.23 -24.33
CA SER A 167 7.57 10.51 -25.46
C SER A 167 7.63 11.48 -26.64
N TYR A 168 8.85 11.90 -26.98
CA TYR A 168 9.11 12.62 -28.21
C TYR A 168 8.99 11.69 -29.40
#